data_6fbc38a88d1b881062a29f9db3a141c2
#
_entry.id   6fbc38a88d1b881062a29f9db3a141c2
#
_cell.length_a   1.000
_cell.length_b   1.000
_cell.length_c   1.000
_cell.angle_alpha   90.00
_cell.angle_beta   90.00
_cell.angle_gamma   90.00
#
_symmetry.space_group_name_H-M   'P 1'
#
loop_
_entity.id
_entity.type
_entity.pdbx_description
1 polymer ?
#
loop_
_entity_poly.entity_id
_entity_poly.type
_entity_poly.pdbx_seq_one_letter_code
_entity_poly.pdbx_strand_id
1 'polypeptide(L)'
;MMRSILLMLFILSSSAYGTEVDEELKSILRETIEKSSSFEDRFEAEVWLLQKSTVLAKFIPNATDRLSLLKDIHNASTEAGLPPEFVLALIEVESHFDRFAISSAGAQGLMQIMPFWKKEIGRPQDNLADIKTNLRYGCTILKYYLNRADNNWAEALARYNGSYGKFWYPRRVMTAWEKNWR
;
A
#
# COMPACT_ATOMS: atom_id res chain seq x y z
N MET A 1 -32.05 -29.68 62.23
CA MET A 1 -31.38 -28.50 61.62
C MET A 1 -30.55 -29.01 60.46
N MET A 2 -31.10 -29.05 59.26
CA MET A 2 -30.39 -29.42 58.01
C MET A 2 -30.14 -28.16 57.20
N ARG A 3 -28.88 -27.80 56.97
CA ARG A 3 -28.45 -26.70 56.14
C ARG A 3 -28.23 -27.24 54.70
N SER A 4 -29.16 -26.91 53.83
CA SER A 4 -29.00 -27.16 52.37
C SER A 4 -27.97 -26.19 51.80
N ILE A 5 -26.87 -26.72 51.28
CA ILE A 5 -25.88 -25.99 50.51
C ILE A 5 -26.34 -25.99 49.06
N LEU A 6 -26.75 -24.82 48.58
CA LEU A 6 -27.10 -24.60 47.16
C LEU A 6 -25.80 -24.38 46.38
N LEU A 7 -25.38 -25.36 45.59
CA LEU A 7 -24.22 -25.28 44.73
C LEU A 7 -24.62 -24.54 43.43
N MET A 8 -24.21 -23.27 43.34
CA MET A 8 -24.44 -22.43 42.16
C MET A 8 -23.38 -22.76 41.10
N LEU A 9 -23.79 -23.50 40.06
CA LEU A 9 -22.94 -23.83 38.94
C LEU A 9 -22.80 -22.57 38.06
N PHE A 10 -21.65 -21.92 38.10
CA PHE A 10 -21.27 -20.88 37.17
C PHE A 10 -20.85 -21.55 35.87
N ILE A 11 -21.73 -21.53 34.85
CA ILE A 11 -21.38 -21.90 33.50
C ILE A 11 -20.61 -20.71 32.88
N LEU A 12 -19.30 -20.82 32.85
CA LEU A 12 -18.42 -19.96 32.06
C LEU A 12 -18.66 -20.31 30.59
N SER A 13 -19.52 -19.54 29.94
CA SER A 13 -19.59 -19.52 28.48
C SER A 13 -18.33 -18.80 27.96
N SER A 14 -17.30 -19.57 27.68
CA SER A 14 -16.17 -19.13 26.85
C SER A 14 -16.68 -18.86 25.45
N SER A 15 -16.97 -17.59 25.16
CA SER A 15 -17.12 -17.11 23.80
C SER A 15 -15.79 -17.34 23.08
N ALA A 16 -15.76 -18.37 22.24
CA ALA A 16 -14.68 -18.55 21.29
C ALA A 16 -14.76 -17.35 20.31
N TYR A 17 -13.94 -16.34 20.51
CA TYR A 17 -13.59 -15.37 19.49
C TYR A 17 -12.70 -16.11 18.47
N GLY A 18 -13.32 -17.00 17.69
CA GLY A 18 -12.79 -17.40 16.41
C GLY A 18 -12.80 -16.15 15.53
N THR A 19 -11.69 -15.83 14.91
CA THR A 19 -11.60 -14.81 13.87
C THR A 19 -12.44 -15.25 12.66
N GLU A 20 -13.74 -15.09 12.77
CA GLU A 20 -14.61 -15.13 11.62
C GLU A 20 -14.24 -13.91 10.79
N VAL A 21 -13.52 -14.13 9.69
CA VAL A 21 -13.31 -13.08 8.70
C VAL A 21 -14.70 -12.65 8.28
N ASP A 22 -15.04 -11.41 8.59
CA ASP A 22 -16.35 -10.82 8.35
C ASP A 22 -16.78 -11.14 6.91
N GLU A 23 -17.99 -11.67 6.71
CA GLU A 23 -18.52 -12.02 5.39
C GLU A 23 -18.54 -10.79 4.46
N GLU A 24 -18.68 -9.60 5.04
CA GLU A 24 -18.54 -8.33 4.31
C GLU A 24 -17.12 -8.19 3.74
N LEU A 25 -16.08 -8.43 4.55
CA LEU A 25 -14.69 -8.39 4.09
C LEU A 25 -14.41 -9.45 3.02
N LYS A 26 -14.93 -10.66 3.17
CA LYS A 26 -14.80 -11.72 2.15
C LYS A 26 -15.44 -11.32 0.83
N SER A 27 -16.61 -10.68 0.89
CA SER A 27 -17.31 -10.19 -0.30
C SER A 27 -16.49 -9.11 -1.02
N ILE A 28 -15.95 -8.13 -0.29
CA ILE A 28 -15.13 -7.06 -0.83
C ILE A 28 -13.83 -7.61 -1.45
N LEU A 29 -13.21 -8.60 -0.78
CA LEU A 29 -11.99 -9.25 -1.30
C LEU A 29 -12.27 -9.95 -2.64
N ARG A 30 -13.35 -10.74 -2.73
CA ARG A 30 -13.74 -11.43 -3.97
C ARG A 30 -13.95 -10.45 -5.11
N GLU A 31 -14.73 -9.39 -4.87
CA GLU A 31 -15.01 -8.36 -5.87
C GLU A 31 -13.73 -7.63 -6.31
N THR A 32 -12.81 -7.36 -5.36
CA THR A 32 -11.53 -6.72 -5.64
C THR A 32 -10.66 -7.58 -6.54
N ILE A 33 -10.59 -8.89 -6.27
CA ILE A 33 -9.80 -9.86 -7.05
C ILE A 33 -10.40 -10.03 -8.45
N GLU A 34 -11.71 -10.20 -8.58
CA GLU A 34 -12.40 -10.35 -9.86
C GLU A 34 -12.19 -9.15 -10.80
N LYS A 35 -12.04 -7.96 -10.24
CA LYS A 35 -11.77 -6.71 -10.98
C LYS A 35 -10.28 -6.43 -11.20
N SER A 36 -9.39 -7.29 -10.74
CA SER A 36 -7.94 -7.12 -10.90
C SER A 36 -7.43 -7.95 -12.07
N SER A 37 -6.57 -7.34 -12.89
CA SER A 37 -5.89 -8.02 -14.00
C SER A 37 -4.42 -8.35 -13.72
N SER A 38 -3.89 -7.95 -12.55
CA SER A 38 -2.47 -8.04 -12.21
C SER A 38 -2.09 -9.25 -11.37
N PHE A 39 -3.07 -9.99 -10.82
CA PHE A 39 -2.82 -11.22 -10.09
C PHE A 39 -2.97 -12.41 -11.03
N GLU A 40 -1.98 -13.30 -11.03
CA GLU A 40 -1.98 -14.54 -11.81
C GLU A 40 -2.81 -15.64 -11.13
N ASP A 41 -2.81 -15.66 -9.80
CA ASP A 41 -3.52 -16.64 -8.99
C ASP A 41 -4.44 -15.96 -7.97
N ARG A 42 -5.67 -16.48 -7.85
CA ARG A 42 -6.69 -15.93 -6.95
C ARG A 42 -6.33 -16.11 -5.47
N PHE A 43 -5.75 -17.23 -5.10
CA PHE A 43 -5.40 -17.52 -3.72
C PHE A 43 -4.22 -16.63 -3.27
N GLU A 44 -3.21 -16.46 -4.12
CA GLU A 44 -2.11 -15.52 -3.88
C GLU A 44 -2.62 -14.10 -3.73
N ALA A 45 -3.55 -13.68 -4.59
CA ALA A 45 -4.20 -12.37 -4.50
C ALA A 45 -4.89 -12.15 -3.15
N GLU A 46 -5.65 -13.14 -2.67
CA GLU A 46 -6.38 -13.06 -1.42
C GLU A 46 -5.43 -12.94 -0.22
N VAL A 47 -4.39 -13.76 -0.19
CA VAL A 47 -3.36 -13.73 0.87
C VAL A 47 -2.62 -12.38 0.86
N TRP A 48 -2.19 -11.91 -0.30
CA TRP A 48 -1.46 -10.65 -0.43
C TRP A 48 -2.33 -9.46 0.02
N LEU A 49 -3.56 -9.37 -0.48
CA LEU A 49 -4.49 -8.30 -0.12
C LEU A 49 -4.80 -8.27 1.38
N LEU A 50 -5.03 -9.43 2.00
CA LEU A 50 -5.28 -9.55 3.45
C LEU A 50 -4.08 -9.08 4.26
N GLN A 51 -2.89 -9.56 3.94
CA GLN A 51 -1.66 -9.18 4.64
C GLN A 51 -1.41 -7.67 4.54
N LYS A 52 -1.42 -7.13 3.33
CA LYS A 52 -1.12 -5.71 3.11
C LYS A 52 -2.25 -4.80 3.64
N SER A 53 -3.52 -5.25 3.59
CA SER A 53 -4.64 -4.52 4.19
C SER A 53 -4.51 -4.40 5.72
N THR A 54 -4.01 -5.43 6.38
CA THR A 54 -3.76 -5.38 7.84
C THR A 54 -2.73 -4.29 8.18
N VAL A 55 -1.65 -4.20 7.42
CA VAL A 55 -0.62 -3.17 7.62
C VAL A 55 -1.18 -1.78 7.28
N LEU A 56 -1.93 -1.67 6.17
CA LEU A 56 -2.45 -0.39 5.69
C LEU A 56 -3.57 0.18 6.59
N ALA A 57 -4.18 -0.63 7.47
CA ALA A 57 -5.26 -0.22 8.36
C ALA A 57 -4.87 0.95 9.31
N LYS A 58 -3.60 1.08 9.65
CA LYS A 58 -3.07 2.20 10.45
C LYS A 58 -3.11 3.55 9.75
N PHE A 59 -3.17 3.55 8.41
CA PHE A 59 -3.22 4.77 7.58
C PHE A 59 -4.62 5.03 7.03
N ILE A 60 -5.32 3.97 6.59
CA ILE A 60 -6.65 4.04 5.97
C ILE A 60 -7.60 3.13 6.74
N PRO A 61 -8.49 3.69 7.59
CA PRO A 61 -9.40 2.88 8.45
C PRO A 61 -10.46 2.09 7.65
N ASN A 62 -10.96 2.63 6.54
CA ASN A 62 -12.01 1.98 5.74
C ASN A 62 -11.46 0.80 4.93
N ALA A 63 -12.05 -0.39 5.07
CA ALA A 63 -11.57 -1.62 4.43
C ALA A 63 -11.72 -1.60 2.89
N THR A 64 -12.83 -1.05 2.38
CA THR A 64 -13.09 -0.94 0.94
C THR A 64 -12.06 -0.04 0.27
N ASP A 65 -11.77 1.11 0.89
CA ASP A 65 -10.78 2.06 0.37
C ASP A 65 -9.37 1.44 0.36
N ARG A 66 -9.01 0.70 1.44
CA ARG A 66 -7.73 -0.02 1.51
C ARG A 66 -7.56 -1.03 0.38
N LEU A 67 -8.57 -1.89 0.20
CA LEU A 67 -8.49 -2.95 -0.82
C LEU A 67 -8.49 -2.37 -2.23
N SER A 68 -9.28 -1.32 -2.48
CA SER A 68 -9.26 -0.60 -3.75
C SER A 68 -7.89 0.02 -4.05
N LEU A 69 -7.29 0.70 -3.06
CA LEU A 69 -5.97 1.30 -3.21
C LEU A 69 -4.87 0.24 -3.42
N LEU A 70 -4.90 -0.87 -2.64
CA LEU A 70 -3.94 -1.97 -2.79
C LEU A 70 -3.99 -2.58 -4.19
N LYS A 71 -5.20 -2.78 -4.73
CA LYS A 71 -5.39 -3.24 -6.11
C LYS A 71 -4.78 -2.27 -7.12
N ASP A 72 -5.06 -0.97 -6.99
CA ASP A 72 -4.53 0.03 -7.91
C ASP A 72 -2.99 0.13 -7.82
N ILE A 73 -2.40 0.01 -6.62
CA ILE A 73 -0.95 -0.05 -6.42
C ILE A 73 -0.36 -1.31 -7.06
N HIS A 74 -0.97 -2.48 -6.82
CA HIS A 74 -0.50 -3.74 -7.39
C HIS A 74 -0.52 -3.69 -8.92
N ASN A 75 -1.60 -3.22 -9.52
CA ASN A 75 -1.72 -3.07 -10.97
C ASN A 75 -0.62 -2.15 -11.53
N ALA A 76 -0.51 -0.93 -10.99
CA ALA A 76 0.45 0.06 -11.51
C ALA A 76 1.91 -0.38 -11.35
N SER A 77 2.25 -1.04 -10.24
CA SER A 77 3.61 -1.54 -10.01
C SER A 77 3.93 -2.71 -10.91
N THR A 78 3.02 -3.67 -11.09
CA THR A 78 3.19 -4.83 -11.96
C THR A 78 3.33 -4.40 -13.43
N GLU A 79 2.48 -3.48 -13.90
CA GLU A 79 2.59 -2.90 -15.25
C GLU A 79 3.94 -2.22 -15.50
N ALA A 80 4.51 -1.59 -14.47
CA ALA A 80 5.84 -0.97 -14.56
C ALA A 80 7.00 -1.97 -14.35
N GLY A 81 6.73 -3.23 -14.02
CA GLY A 81 7.73 -4.23 -13.66
C GLY A 81 8.48 -3.87 -12.38
N LEU A 82 7.75 -3.40 -11.36
CA LEU A 82 8.23 -3.09 -10.01
C LEU A 82 7.58 -4.00 -8.98
N PRO A 83 8.30 -4.42 -7.93
CA PRO A 83 7.68 -5.14 -6.81
C PRO A 83 6.66 -4.24 -6.09
N PRO A 84 5.39 -4.66 -5.92
CA PRO A 84 4.36 -3.86 -5.25
C PRO A 84 4.74 -3.44 -3.82
N GLU A 85 5.46 -4.29 -3.10
CA GLU A 85 5.93 -4.04 -1.74
C GLU A 85 6.90 -2.86 -1.64
N PHE A 86 7.75 -2.66 -2.66
CA PHE A 86 8.63 -1.49 -2.73
C PHE A 86 7.86 -0.21 -3.03
N VAL A 87 6.84 -0.28 -3.88
CA VAL A 87 5.96 0.86 -4.17
C VAL A 87 5.17 1.26 -2.92
N LEU A 88 4.64 0.28 -2.16
CA LEU A 88 3.99 0.51 -0.86
C LEU A 88 4.92 1.22 0.13
N ALA A 89 6.16 0.74 0.24
CA ALA A 89 7.16 1.35 1.13
C ALA A 89 7.51 2.79 0.71
N LEU A 90 7.60 3.05 -0.58
CA LEU A 90 7.85 4.39 -1.10
C LEU A 90 6.66 5.32 -0.79
N ILE A 91 5.42 4.89 -1.02
CA ILE A 91 4.22 5.68 -0.72
C ILE A 91 4.12 5.98 0.78
N GLU A 92 4.45 5.02 1.65
CA GLU A 92 4.50 5.25 3.10
C GLU A 92 5.46 6.39 3.45
N VAL A 93 6.63 6.43 2.83
CA VAL A 93 7.65 7.46 3.10
C VAL A 93 7.27 8.82 2.51
N GLU A 94 6.65 8.83 1.34
CA GLU A 94 6.33 10.06 0.61
C GLU A 94 5.12 10.79 1.17
N SER A 95 4.04 10.09 1.46
CA SER A 95 2.76 10.70 1.79
C SER A 95 2.03 10.10 2.98
N HIS A 96 2.51 8.98 3.56
CA HIS A 96 1.73 8.16 4.49
C HIS A 96 0.34 7.78 3.94
N PHE A 97 0.29 7.51 2.63
CA PHE A 97 -0.93 7.17 1.87
C PHE A 97 -1.96 8.31 1.74
N ASP A 98 -1.57 9.55 2.01
CA ASP A 98 -2.43 10.70 1.74
C ASP A 98 -2.36 11.11 0.25
N ARG A 99 -3.45 10.83 -0.48
CA ARG A 99 -3.57 11.19 -1.90
C ARG A 99 -3.60 12.70 -2.16
N PHE A 100 -3.88 13.50 -1.14
CA PHE A 100 -3.94 14.96 -1.24
C PHE A 100 -2.71 15.65 -0.68
N ALA A 101 -1.70 14.88 -0.25
CA ALA A 101 -0.47 15.45 0.28
C ALA A 101 0.20 16.39 -0.73
N ILE A 102 0.61 17.56 -0.24
CA ILE A 102 1.40 18.55 -1.00
C ILE A 102 2.61 18.93 -0.16
N SER A 103 3.81 18.70 -0.69
CA SER A 103 5.03 19.11 0.00
C SER A 103 5.31 20.61 -0.13
N SER A 104 6.22 21.13 0.70
CA SER A 104 6.68 22.53 0.60
C SER A 104 7.33 22.84 -0.75
N ALA A 105 7.86 21.83 -1.46
CA ALA A 105 8.43 21.97 -2.80
C ALA A 105 7.37 21.85 -3.91
N GLY A 106 6.10 21.56 -3.56
CA GLY A 106 5.01 21.41 -4.51
C GLY A 106 4.83 20.00 -5.10
N ALA A 107 5.50 18.98 -4.56
CA ALA A 107 5.26 17.60 -4.92
C ALA A 107 3.85 17.16 -4.46
N GLN A 108 3.16 16.32 -5.24
CA GLN A 108 1.73 16.05 -5.06
C GLN A 108 1.41 14.55 -5.00
N GLY A 109 0.46 14.20 -4.14
CA GLY A 109 -0.22 12.91 -4.07
C GLY A 109 0.59 11.78 -3.44
N LEU A 110 0.12 10.56 -3.62
CA LEU A 110 0.63 9.34 -2.98
C LEU A 110 2.15 9.16 -3.12
N MET A 111 2.67 9.32 -4.32
CA MET A 111 4.08 9.13 -4.65
C MET A 111 4.85 10.47 -4.78
N GLN A 112 4.26 11.59 -4.33
CA GLN A 112 4.88 12.93 -4.32
C GLN A 112 5.49 13.34 -5.66
N ILE A 113 4.65 13.38 -6.69
CA ILE A 113 5.07 13.72 -8.04
C ILE A 113 5.20 15.24 -8.22
N MET A 114 6.35 15.68 -8.69
CA MET A 114 6.56 17.08 -9.04
C MET A 114 5.76 17.45 -10.31
N PRO A 115 5.03 18.60 -10.31
CA PRO A 115 4.16 18.98 -11.44
C PRO A 115 4.84 19.12 -12.79
N PHE A 116 6.16 19.38 -12.85
CA PHE A 116 6.89 19.47 -14.12
C PHE A 116 6.85 18.16 -14.91
N TRP A 117 6.74 16.99 -14.23
CA TRP A 117 6.63 15.70 -14.88
C TRP A 117 5.42 15.57 -15.81
N LYS A 118 4.38 16.39 -15.60
CA LYS A 118 3.22 16.41 -16.51
C LYS A 118 3.60 16.82 -17.95
N LYS A 119 4.62 17.64 -18.09
CA LYS A 119 5.13 18.07 -19.41
C LYS A 119 6.05 17.01 -20.02
N GLU A 120 6.77 16.23 -19.19
CA GLU A 120 7.77 15.27 -19.64
C GLU A 120 7.14 13.93 -20.08
N ILE A 121 6.20 13.39 -19.28
CA ILE A 121 5.67 12.04 -19.47
C ILE A 121 4.13 11.97 -19.49
N GLY A 122 3.42 13.08 -19.50
CA GLY A 122 1.96 13.11 -19.42
C GLY A 122 1.35 14.27 -20.15
N ARG A 123 0.28 14.82 -19.56
CA ARG A 123 -0.49 15.95 -20.11
C ARG A 123 -0.63 17.06 -19.08
N PRO A 124 -0.63 18.33 -19.50
CA PRO A 124 -0.76 19.48 -18.58
C PRO A 124 -2.01 19.41 -17.67
N GLN A 125 -3.10 18.83 -18.16
CA GLN A 125 -4.37 18.68 -17.46
C GLN A 125 -4.45 17.49 -16.51
N ASP A 126 -3.44 16.62 -16.45
CA ASP A 126 -3.43 15.47 -15.56
C ASP A 126 -3.51 15.91 -14.09
N ASN A 127 -4.40 15.27 -13.34
CA ASN A 127 -4.58 15.53 -11.90
C ASN A 127 -3.69 14.59 -11.09
N LEU A 128 -2.67 15.14 -10.42
CA LEU A 128 -1.75 14.35 -9.61
C LEU A 128 -2.34 13.93 -8.23
N ALA A 129 -3.52 14.42 -7.84
CA ALA A 129 -4.29 13.90 -6.71
C ALA A 129 -5.19 12.70 -7.09
N ASP A 130 -5.34 12.42 -8.40
CA ASP A 130 -5.98 11.18 -8.85
C ASP A 130 -5.06 9.99 -8.63
N ILE A 131 -5.57 8.94 -7.96
CA ILE A 131 -4.78 7.78 -7.52
C ILE A 131 -4.08 7.11 -8.70
N LYS A 132 -4.83 6.75 -9.74
CA LYS A 132 -4.29 6.00 -10.88
C LYS A 132 -3.28 6.82 -11.68
N THR A 133 -3.58 8.10 -11.86
CA THR A 133 -2.65 9.04 -12.49
C THR A 133 -1.36 9.16 -11.70
N ASN A 134 -1.43 9.35 -10.39
CA ASN A 134 -0.26 9.50 -9.52
C ASN A 134 0.61 8.23 -9.52
N LEU A 135 -0.02 7.05 -9.36
CA LEU A 135 0.68 5.77 -9.38
C LEU A 135 1.36 5.52 -10.73
N ARG A 136 0.68 5.78 -11.86
CA ARG A 136 1.28 5.66 -13.19
C ARG A 136 2.53 6.52 -13.33
N TYR A 137 2.46 7.80 -12.93
CA TYR A 137 3.63 8.69 -12.98
C TYR A 137 4.75 8.18 -12.07
N GLY A 138 4.43 7.89 -10.81
CA GLY A 138 5.41 7.48 -9.82
C GLY A 138 6.13 6.18 -10.18
N CYS A 139 5.39 5.17 -10.61
CA CYS A 139 5.96 3.89 -11.05
C CYS A 139 6.82 4.06 -12.32
N THR A 140 6.37 4.87 -13.30
CA THR A 140 7.15 5.17 -14.51
C THR A 140 8.48 5.85 -14.16
N ILE A 141 8.46 6.87 -13.30
CA ILE A 141 9.65 7.61 -12.87
C ILE A 141 10.59 6.70 -12.08
N LEU A 142 10.07 5.91 -11.14
CA LEU A 142 10.88 4.99 -10.34
C LEU A 142 11.54 3.93 -11.23
N LYS A 143 10.80 3.34 -12.16
CA LYS A 143 11.33 2.36 -13.12
C LYS A 143 12.41 2.96 -14.01
N TYR A 144 12.20 4.18 -14.50
CA TYR A 144 13.21 4.89 -15.28
C TYR A 144 14.54 5.04 -14.49
N TYR A 145 14.46 5.46 -13.23
CA TYR A 145 15.66 5.59 -12.41
C TYR A 145 16.27 4.23 -12.02
N LEU A 146 15.47 3.20 -11.83
CA LEU A 146 15.95 1.85 -11.55
C LEU A 146 16.76 1.29 -12.74
N ASN A 147 16.25 1.45 -13.96
CA ASN A 147 16.95 1.06 -15.17
C ASN A 147 18.26 1.86 -15.35
N ARG A 148 18.22 3.18 -15.08
CA ARG A 148 19.41 4.05 -15.18
C ARG A 148 20.46 3.77 -14.12
N ALA A 149 20.08 3.14 -13.03
CA ALA A 149 20.96 2.74 -11.92
C ALA A 149 21.36 1.25 -11.99
N ASP A 150 21.22 0.59 -13.14
CA ASP A 150 21.54 -0.83 -13.33
C ASP A 150 20.92 -1.73 -12.25
N ASN A 151 19.67 -1.48 -11.91
CA ASN A 151 18.89 -2.12 -10.84
C ASN A 151 19.42 -1.88 -9.41
N ASN A 152 20.25 -0.87 -9.21
CA ASN A 152 20.64 -0.43 -7.87
C ASN A 152 19.52 0.39 -7.22
N TRP A 153 18.76 -0.23 -6.33
CA TRP A 153 17.62 0.39 -5.64
C TRP A 153 18.02 1.62 -4.81
N ALA A 154 19.16 1.60 -4.13
CA ALA A 154 19.59 2.73 -3.31
C ALA A 154 19.85 3.96 -4.18
N GLU A 155 20.50 3.79 -5.31
CA GLU A 155 20.77 4.87 -6.27
C GLU A 155 19.47 5.34 -6.93
N ALA A 156 18.59 4.41 -7.38
CA ALA A 156 17.32 4.73 -8.00
C ALA A 156 16.43 5.58 -7.08
N LEU A 157 16.31 5.19 -5.82
CA LEU A 157 15.55 5.92 -4.81
C LEU A 157 16.15 7.31 -4.51
N ALA A 158 17.49 7.41 -4.45
CA ALA A 158 18.14 8.70 -4.27
C ALA A 158 17.91 9.65 -5.45
N ARG A 159 17.89 9.12 -6.68
CA ARG A 159 17.55 9.89 -7.89
C ARG A 159 16.08 10.28 -7.91
N TYR A 160 15.18 9.38 -7.54
CA TYR A 160 13.74 9.64 -7.44
C TYR A 160 13.43 10.82 -6.52
N ASN A 161 14.03 10.85 -5.35
CA ASN A 161 13.83 11.91 -4.36
C ASN A 161 14.67 13.19 -4.64
N GLY A 162 15.58 13.17 -5.61
CA GLY A 162 16.49 14.28 -5.86
C GLY A 162 17.64 14.40 -4.85
N SER A 163 17.89 13.35 -4.07
CA SER A 163 18.98 13.29 -3.07
C SER A 163 20.19 12.47 -3.53
N TYR A 164 20.47 12.46 -4.83
CA TYR A 164 21.58 11.69 -5.41
C TYR A 164 22.89 11.89 -4.64
N GLY A 165 23.58 10.78 -4.38
CA GLY A 165 24.80 10.77 -3.55
C GLY A 165 24.54 10.77 -2.03
N LYS A 166 23.28 10.77 -1.57
CA LYS A 166 22.90 10.70 -0.15
C LYS A 166 22.08 9.46 0.13
N PHE A 167 22.34 8.81 1.27
CA PHE A 167 21.72 7.52 1.61
C PHE A 167 20.54 7.64 2.59
N TRP A 168 20.21 8.81 3.09
CA TRP A 168 19.15 8.98 4.11
C TRP A 168 17.76 8.61 3.58
N TYR A 169 17.44 9.00 2.35
CA TYR A 169 16.15 8.70 1.74
C TYR A 169 16.02 7.21 1.35
N PRO A 170 16.96 6.61 0.58
CA PRO A 170 16.96 5.18 0.35
C PRO A 170 16.83 4.34 1.63
N ARG A 171 17.55 4.73 2.70
CA ARG A 171 17.47 4.04 4.00
C ARG A 171 16.05 4.09 4.59
N ARG A 172 15.35 5.23 4.49
CA ARG A 172 13.96 5.35 4.98
C ARG A 172 13.04 4.40 4.24
N VAL A 173 13.10 4.36 2.90
CA VAL A 173 12.26 3.47 2.08
C VAL A 173 12.58 2.01 2.36
N MET A 174 13.87 1.62 2.39
CA MET A 174 14.28 0.25 2.70
C MET A 174 13.83 -0.18 4.10
N THR A 175 13.94 0.71 5.09
CA THR A 175 13.45 0.42 6.45
C THR A 175 11.93 0.25 6.50
N ALA A 176 11.17 1.06 5.78
CA ALA A 176 9.72 0.89 5.67
C ALA A 176 9.37 -0.45 5.00
N TRP A 177 10.05 -0.79 3.92
CA TRP A 177 9.88 -2.07 3.24
C TRP A 177 10.16 -3.26 4.18
N GLU A 178 11.31 -3.29 4.84
CA GLU A 178 11.70 -4.39 5.74
C GLU A 178 10.74 -4.57 6.93
N LYS A 179 10.26 -3.46 7.50
CA LYS A 179 9.42 -3.49 8.71
C LYS A 179 7.95 -3.76 8.43
N ASN A 180 7.43 -3.27 7.32
CA ASN A 180 6.00 -3.22 7.09
C ASN A 180 5.54 -4.00 5.85
N TRP A 181 6.34 -4.08 4.79
CA TRP A 181 5.84 -4.49 3.48
C TRP A 181 6.47 -5.77 2.90
N ARG A 182 7.59 -6.21 3.44
CA ARG A 182 8.26 -7.45 3.03
C ARG A 182 7.43 -8.70 3.31
#